data_66d62b942ab3a37823e062c0c4b2b7c1
#
_entry.id   66d62b942ab3a37823e062c0c4b2b7c1
#
_cell.length_a   1.000
_cell.length_b   1.000
_cell.length_c   1.000
_cell.angle_alpha   90.00
_cell.angle_beta   90.00
_cell.angle_gamma   90.00
#
_symmetry.space_group_name_H-M   'P 1'
#
loop_
_entity.id
_entity.type
_entity.pdbx_description
1 polymer ?
#
loop_
_entity_poly.entity_id
_entity_poly.type
_entity_poly.pdbx_seq_one_letter_code
_entity_poly.pdbx_strand_id
1 'polypeptide(L)'
;AQWVREAWQLAHERQLIPKLKNYYPNEDGKAFLDWIKSYQQITAHRRQSDQVRICDLITEQYEYLHIKKITSLICYGFDIYTPQQITFLKKLTSTGCDVVVASTFSKDQQHSGCALRIGCINNRAEIRQAAEWARAKVEANSAARIGIVVPALADYRSEIVRVFNAVMYPDIRLTFPGAVRPIAP
;
A
#
# COMPACT_ATOMS: atom_id res chain seq x y z
N ALA A 1 -14.07 -16.76 4.95
CA ALA A 1 -13.45 -17.09 3.65
C ALA A 1 -12.45 -16.06 3.18
N GLN A 2 -12.75 -14.74 3.24
CA GLN A 2 -11.88 -13.67 2.73
C GLN A 2 -10.53 -13.61 3.48
N TRP A 3 -10.54 -13.58 4.82
CA TRP A 3 -9.33 -13.54 5.66
C TRP A 3 -8.36 -14.70 5.39
N VAL A 4 -8.89 -15.89 5.15
CA VAL A 4 -8.06 -17.07 4.83
C VAL A 4 -7.37 -16.91 3.47
N ARG A 5 -8.07 -16.34 2.48
CA ARG A 5 -7.49 -16.07 1.16
C ARG A 5 -6.39 -15.00 1.24
N GLU A 6 -6.62 -13.93 2.00
CA GLU A 6 -5.63 -12.88 2.21
C GLU A 6 -4.39 -13.41 2.96
N ALA A 7 -4.60 -14.23 4.00
CA ALA A 7 -3.51 -14.90 4.71
C ALA A 7 -2.71 -15.84 3.80
N TRP A 8 -3.40 -16.60 2.93
CA TRP A 8 -2.78 -17.45 1.92
C TRP A 8 -1.92 -16.65 0.94
N GLN A 9 -2.47 -15.56 0.40
CA GLN A 9 -1.75 -14.65 -0.49
C GLN A 9 -0.50 -14.08 0.20
N LEU A 10 -0.66 -13.53 1.39
CA LEU A 10 0.45 -12.95 2.15
C LEU A 10 1.53 -13.98 2.47
N ALA A 11 1.14 -15.23 2.81
CA ALA A 11 2.07 -16.30 3.11
C ALA A 11 2.95 -16.68 1.91
N HIS A 12 2.42 -16.65 0.69
CA HIS A 12 3.18 -16.86 -0.53
C HIS A 12 4.03 -15.64 -0.90
N GLU A 13 3.43 -14.46 -0.97
CA GLU A 13 4.14 -13.21 -1.32
C GLU A 13 5.36 -12.97 -0.42
N ARG A 14 5.24 -13.29 0.87
CA ARG A 14 6.31 -13.16 1.86
C ARG A 14 7.15 -14.41 2.05
N GLN A 15 6.86 -15.49 1.30
CA GLN A 15 7.55 -16.78 1.41
C GLN A 15 7.58 -17.33 2.84
N LEU A 16 6.44 -17.25 3.54
CA LEU A 16 6.31 -17.67 4.93
C LEU A 16 5.94 -19.16 5.09
N ILE A 17 5.44 -19.83 4.06
CA ILE A 17 4.96 -21.22 4.13
C ILE A 17 5.98 -22.16 4.78
N PRO A 18 7.28 -22.16 4.42
CA PRO A 18 8.28 -23.00 5.07
C PRO A 18 8.49 -22.66 6.54
N LYS A 19 8.40 -21.37 6.89
CA LYS A 19 8.61 -20.88 8.25
C LYS A 19 7.44 -21.19 9.17
N LEU A 20 6.21 -21.14 8.65
CA LEU A 20 4.99 -21.45 9.42
C LEU A 20 4.99 -22.87 9.97
N LYS A 21 5.62 -23.82 9.27
CA LYS A 21 5.73 -25.22 9.74
C LYS A 21 6.59 -25.35 11.01
N ASN A 22 7.53 -24.43 11.20
CA ASN A 22 8.50 -24.45 12.31
C ASN A 22 8.09 -23.51 13.45
N TYR A 23 7.05 -22.72 13.25
CA TYR A 23 6.52 -21.81 14.25
C TYR A 23 5.47 -22.54 15.10
N TYR A 24 5.46 -22.30 16.42
CA TYR A 24 4.41 -22.82 17.30
C TYR A 24 3.14 -21.97 17.15
N PRO A 25 2.22 -22.31 16.25
CA PRO A 25 1.04 -21.51 16.03
C PRO A 25 0.05 -21.66 17.17
N ASN A 26 -0.67 -20.58 17.47
CA ASN A 26 -1.89 -20.65 18.27
C ASN A 26 -2.95 -21.50 17.55
N GLU A 27 -4.15 -21.65 18.12
CA GLU A 27 -5.22 -22.47 17.54
C GLU A 27 -5.60 -22.04 16.12
N ASP A 28 -5.70 -20.72 15.87
CA ASP A 28 -6.00 -20.17 14.54
C ASP A 28 -4.88 -20.50 13.53
N GLY A 29 -3.63 -20.41 13.97
CA GLY A 29 -2.48 -20.77 13.13
C GLY A 29 -2.44 -22.25 12.78
N LYS A 30 -2.82 -23.15 13.72
CA LYS A 30 -2.95 -24.59 13.46
C LYS A 30 -4.06 -24.85 12.45
N ALA A 31 -5.23 -24.26 12.64
CA ALA A 31 -6.36 -24.39 11.72
C ALA A 31 -5.97 -23.90 10.32
N PHE A 32 -5.27 -22.78 10.22
CA PHE A 32 -4.77 -22.26 8.94
C PHE A 32 -3.81 -23.23 8.25
N LEU A 33 -2.88 -23.84 8.99
CA LEU A 33 -1.95 -24.84 8.43
C LEU A 33 -2.68 -26.10 7.93
N ASP A 34 -3.71 -26.55 8.62
CA ASP A 34 -4.50 -27.70 8.19
C ASP A 34 -5.34 -27.39 6.95
N TRP A 35 -5.88 -26.17 6.84
CA TRP A 35 -6.57 -25.73 5.63
C TRP A 35 -5.60 -25.61 4.44
N ILE A 36 -4.38 -25.11 4.65
CA ILE A 36 -3.34 -25.08 3.62
C ILE A 36 -3.05 -26.48 3.08
N LYS A 37 -2.84 -27.46 3.96
CA LYS A 37 -2.58 -28.85 3.58
C LYS A 37 -3.73 -29.43 2.75
N SER A 38 -4.96 -29.28 3.25
CA SER A 38 -6.16 -29.76 2.56
C SER A 38 -6.33 -29.09 1.20
N TYR A 39 -6.15 -27.77 1.12
CA TYR A 39 -6.24 -27.02 -0.13
C TYR A 39 -5.18 -27.45 -1.16
N GLN A 40 -3.95 -27.64 -0.72
CA GLN A 40 -2.85 -28.12 -1.57
C GLN A 40 -3.14 -29.54 -2.10
N GLN A 41 -3.67 -30.44 -1.28
CA GLN A 41 -4.06 -31.78 -1.71
C GLN A 41 -5.17 -31.76 -2.76
N ILE A 42 -6.24 -30.97 -2.53
CA ILE A 42 -7.36 -30.84 -3.45
C ILE A 42 -6.90 -30.27 -4.79
N THR A 43 -6.11 -29.19 -4.78
CA THR A 43 -5.63 -28.55 -6.01
C THR A 43 -4.65 -29.44 -6.77
N ALA A 44 -3.77 -30.18 -6.07
CA ALA A 44 -2.87 -31.13 -6.70
C ALA A 44 -3.63 -32.27 -7.37
N HIS A 45 -4.63 -32.86 -6.68
CA HIS A 45 -5.47 -33.91 -7.25
C HIS A 45 -6.23 -33.45 -8.51
N ARG A 46 -6.70 -32.21 -8.50
CA ARG A 46 -7.42 -31.60 -9.64
C ARG A 46 -6.50 -31.04 -10.72
N ARG A 47 -5.18 -31.09 -10.55
CA ARG A 47 -4.18 -30.45 -11.43
C ARG A 47 -4.49 -28.96 -11.66
N GLN A 48 -4.89 -28.28 -10.59
CA GLN A 48 -5.22 -26.86 -10.61
C GLN A 48 -4.23 -26.07 -9.78
N SER A 49 -3.99 -24.83 -10.15
CA SER A 49 -3.24 -23.87 -9.35
C SER A 49 -4.05 -22.57 -9.22
N ASP A 50 -3.85 -21.88 -8.12
CA ASP A 50 -4.37 -20.54 -7.93
C ASP A 50 -3.35 -19.49 -8.41
N GLN A 51 -3.85 -18.26 -8.61
CA GLN A 51 -3.06 -17.14 -9.10
C GLN A 51 -1.85 -16.83 -8.20
N VAL A 52 -1.97 -17.04 -6.89
CA VAL A 52 -0.94 -16.72 -5.91
C VAL A 52 0.29 -17.62 -6.08
N ARG A 53 0.07 -18.89 -6.42
CA ARG A 53 1.14 -19.89 -6.62
C ARG A 53 1.75 -19.87 -8.02
N ILE A 54 1.13 -19.20 -8.98
CA ILE A 54 1.63 -19.18 -10.37
C ILE A 54 3.08 -18.66 -10.43
N CYS A 55 3.39 -17.61 -9.68
CA CYS A 55 4.74 -17.06 -9.64
C CYS A 55 5.77 -18.08 -9.12
N ASP A 56 5.44 -18.81 -8.06
CA ASP A 56 6.30 -19.85 -7.49
C ASP A 56 6.52 -21.00 -8.49
N LEU A 57 5.44 -21.49 -9.09
CA LEU A 57 5.47 -22.58 -10.06
C LEU A 57 6.29 -22.21 -11.31
N ILE A 58 6.10 -21.00 -11.83
CA ILE A 58 6.90 -20.52 -12.96
C ILE A 58 8.38 -20.41 -12.56
N THR A 59 8.68 -19.90 -11.36
CA THR A 59 10.03 -19.76 -10.85
C THR A 59 10.74 -21.11 -10.75
N GLU A 60 10.05 -22.12 -10.21
CA GLU A 60 10.58 -23.48 -10.05
C GLU A 60 10.81 -24.17 -11.39
N GLN A 61 9.89 -23.99 -12.34
CA GLN A 61 9.91 -24.71 -13.61
C GLN A 61 10.45 -23.90 -14.79
N TYR A 62 10.94 -22.69 -14.57
CA TYR A 62 11.28 -21.74 -15.63
C TYR A 62 12.21 -22.33 -16.70
N GLU A 63 13.15 -23.16 -16.31
CA GLU A 63 14.11 -23.79 -17.23
C GLU A 63 13.46 -24.85 -18.13
N TYR A 64 12.41 -25.51 -17.64
CA TYR A 64 11.70 -26.59 -18.32
C TYR A 64 10.52 -26.10 -19.15
N LEU A 65 10.12 -24.84 -18.97
CA LEU A 65 9.03 -24.27 -19.76
C LEU A 65 9.45 -24.09 -21.22
N HIS A 66 8.65 -24.65 -22.11
CA HIS A 66 8.83 -24.51 -23.58
C HIS A 66 8.28 -23.16 -24.07
N ILE A 67 8.70 -22.08 -23.43
CA ILE A 67 8.34 -20.71 -23.80
C ILE A 67 9.56 -19.98 -24.33
N LYS A 68 9.33 -18.97 -25.17
CA LYS A 68 10.41 -18.08 -25.61
C LYS A 68 11.00 -17.38 -24.36
N LYS A 69 12.27 -17.64 -24.09
CA LYS A 69 12.95 -17.05 -22.95
C LYS A 69 13.08 -15.53 -23.12
N ILE A 70 12.80 -14.81 -22.05
CA ILE A 70 12.96 -13.36 -22.00
C ILE A 70 14.45 -13.06 -21.90
N THR A 71 14.96 -12.23 -22.81
CA THR A 71 16.37 -11.83 -22.82
C THR A 71 16.62 -10.56 -22.03
N SER A 72 15.64 -9.67 -21.93
CA SER A 72 15.73 -8.43 -21.17
C SER A 72 14.37 -8.10 -20.53
N LEU A 73 14.39 -7.63 -19.30
CA LEU A 73 13.21 -7.21 -18.53
C LEU A 73 13.49 -5.88 -17.83
N ILE A 74 12.64 -4.89 -18.07
CA ILE A 74 12.71 -3.60 -17.36
C ILE A 74 11.56 -3.53 -16.38
N CYS A 75 11.88 -3.41 -15.10
CA CYS A 75 10.92 -3.18 -14.02
C CYS A 75 10.89 -1.69 -13.69
N TYR A 76 9.78 -1.01 -14.01
CA TYR A 76 9.63 0.42 -13.80
C TYR A 76 8.44 0.74 -12.91
N GLY A 77 8.59 1.68 -11.97
CA GLY A 77 7.51 2.17 -11.13
C GLY A 77 7.14 1.24 -9.96
N PHE A 78 7.99 0.28 -9.62
CA PHE A 78 7.79 -0.57 -8.44
C PHE A 78 8.55 0.03 -7.25
N ASP A 79 7.82 0.46 -6.22
CA ASP A 79 8.42 1.01 -4.99
C ASP A 79 8.89 -0.11 -4.06
N ILE A 80 8.13 -1.21 -4.00
CA ILE A 80 8.39 -2.34 -3.11
C ILE A 80 8.23 -3.65 -3.91
N TYR A 81 9.20 -4.54 -3.76
CA TYR A 81 9.13 -5.92 -4.26
C TYR A 81 8.83 -6.89 -3.13
N THR A 82 7.90 -7.81 -3.37
CA THR A 82 7.70 -8.92 -2.44
C THR A 82 8.86 -9.92 -2.52
N PRO A 83 9.16 -10.69 -1.46
CA PRO A 83 10.15 -11.77 -1.51
C PRO A 83 9.92 -12.77 -2.65
N GLN A 84 8.68 -13.09 -2.98
CA GLN A 84 8.29 -13.94 -4.10
C GLN A 84 8.75 -13.34 -5.45
N GLN A 85 8.46 -12.04 -5.67
CA GLN A 85 8.90 -11.33 -6.87
C GLN A 85 10.43 -11.26 -6.97
N ILE A 86 11.10 -10.97 -5.86
CA ILE A 86 12.58 -10.95 -5.82
C ILE A 86 13.16 -12.30 -6.21
N THR A 87 12.58 -13.40 -5.71
CA THR A 87 13.02 -14.76 -6.04
C THR A 87 12.83 -15.05 -7.53
N PHE A 88 11.70 -14.64 -8.10
CA PHE A 88 11.44 -14.77 -9.53
C PHE A 88 12.44 -13.96 -10.38
N LEU A 89 12.68 -12.69 -10.05
CA LEU A 89 13.66 -11.86 -10.77
C LEU A 89 15.08 -12.43 -10.69
N LYS A 90 15.50 -12.94 -9.53
CA LYS A 90 16.77 -13.63 -9.37
C LYS A 90 16.86 -14.87 -10.26
N LYS A 91 15.77 -15.64 -10.37
CA LYS A 91 15.73 -16.81 -11.28
C LYS A 91 15.88 -16.39 -12.72
N LEU A 92 15.19 -15.33 -13.17
CA LEU A 92 15.36 -14.78 -14.51
C LEU A 92 16.81 -14.39 -14.79
N THR A 93 17.44 -13.65 -13.88
CA THR A 93 18.84 -13.24 -14.01
C THR A 93 19.78 -14.46 -14.11
N SER A 94 19.55 -15.50 -13.27
CA SER A 94 20.38 -16.73 -13.32
C SER A 94 20.25 -17.51 -14.62
N THR A 95 19.19 -17.32 -15.38
CA THR A 95 18.96 -17.96 -16.69
C THR A 95 19.38 -17.07 -17.87
N GLY A 96 20.09 -15.98 -17.60
CA GLY A 96 20.67 -15.10 -18.62
C GLY A 96 19.77 -13.95 -19.07
N CYS A 97 18.67 -13.67 -18.34
CA CYS A 97 17.88 -12.48 -18.58
C CYS A 97 18.55 -11.23 -17.97
N ASP A 98 18.71 -10.18 -18.75
CA ASP A 98 19.15 -8.88 -18.26
C ASP A 98 17.95 -8.19 -17.56
N VAL A 99 18.00 -8.08 -16.22
CA VAL A 99 16.94 -7.50 -15.41
C VAL A 99 17.36 -6.12 -14.92
N VAL A 100 16.72 -5.09 -15.46
CA VAL A 100 16.92 -3.69 -15.08
C VAL A 100 15.79 -3.22 -14.19
N VAL A 101 16.11 -2.76 -12.98
CA VAL A 101 15.16 -2.11 -12.08
C VAL A 101 15.34 -0.61 -12.20
N ALA A 102 14.37 0.06 -12.83
CA ALA A 102 14.36 1.51 -12.99
C ALA A 102 13.56 2.17 -11.87
N SER A 103 14.24 2.98 -11.07
CA SER A 103 13.59 3.80 -10.04
C SER A 103 12.93 5.03 -10.68
N THR A 104 11.74 5.38 -10.19
CA THR A 104 11.08 6.64 -10.52
C THR A 104 11.78 7.85 -9.90
N PHE A 105 12.59 7.61 -8.88
CA PHE A 105 13.37 8.65 -8.20
C PHE A 105 14.85 8.52 -8.58
N SER A 106 15.42 9.54 -9.19
CA SER A 106 16.87 9.61 -9.34
C SER A 106 17.51 9.79 -7.97
N LYS A 107 18.51 8.95 -7.64
CA LYS A 107 19.26 9.08 -6.38
C LYS A 107 19.94 10.44 -6.21
N ASP A 108 20.11 11.19 -7.28
CA ASP A 108 20.74 12.51 -7.27
C ASP A 108 19.84 13.64 -6.78
N GLN A 109 18.52 13.38 -6.64
CA GLN A 109 17.61 14.30 -5.96
C GLN A 109 17.50 13.96 -4.47
N GLN A 110 18.62 14.01 -3.75
CA GLN A 110 18.56 14.15 -2.30
C GLN A 110 18.00 15.54 -1.97
N HIS A 111 16.67 15.66 -2.03
CA HIS A 111 16.03 16.80 -1.39
C HIS A 111 16.29 16.69 0.09
N SER A 112 17.11 17.56 0.63
CA SER A 112 17.32 17.71 2.08
C SER A 112 16.05 18.31 2.69
N GLY A 113 14.97 17.52 2.69
CA GLY A 113 13.71 17.88 3.33
C GLY A 113 13.82 17.59 4.82
N CYS A 114 13.30 18.48 5.67
CA CYS A 114 13.11 18.22 7.07
C CYS A 114 11.83 17.37 7.24
N ALA A 115 11.95 16.15 7.75
CA ALA A 115 10.81 15.32 8.11
C ALA A 115 10.49 15.52 9.61
N LEU A 116 9.25 15.92 9.88
CA LEU A 116 8.74 16.07 11.25
C LEU A 116 7.62 15.06 11.47
N ARG A 117 7.62 14.41 12.63
CA ARG A 117 6.54 13.57 13.10
C ARG A 117 5.85 14.25 14.28
N ILE A 118 4.54 14.45 14.17
CA ILE A 118 3.72 15.07 15.20
C ILE A 118 2.68 14.04 15.68
N GLY A 119 2.68 13.76 16.99
CA GLY A 119 1.65 12.92 17.62
C GLY A 119 0.44 13.78 18.00
N CYS A 120 -0.75 13.38 17.63
CA CYS A 120 -2.00 14.04 18.00
C CYS A 120 -2.85 13.14 18.90
N ILE A 121 -3.69 13.74 19.76
CA ILE A 121 -4.51 13.01 20.73
C ILE A 121 -5.69 12.25 20.08
N ASN A 122 -6.14 12.69 18.91
CA ASN A 122 -7.20 12.06 18.11
C ASN A 122 -7.15 12.55 16.66
N ASN A 123 -7.92 11.90 15.78
CA ASN A 123 -7.97 12.21 14.35
C ASN A 123 -8.39 13.67 14.06
N ARG A 124 -9.30 14.23 14.85
CA ARG A 124 -9.74 15.62 14.66
C ARG A 124 -8.63 16.64 14.95
N ALA A 125 -7.83 16.37 15.98
CA ALA A 125 -6.64 17.18 16.29
C ALA A 125 -5.58 17.04 15.19
N GLU A 126 -5.39 15.85 14.63
CA GLU A 126 -4.50 15.59 13.51
C GLU A 126 -4.92 16.37 12.25
N ILE A 127 -6.20 16.29 11.86
CA ILE A 127 -6.74 17.02 10.72
C ILE A 127 -6.57 18.55 10.90
N ARG A 128 -6.84 19.06 12.11
CA ARG A 128 -6.65 20.47 12.43
C ARG A 128 -5.18 20.89 12.33
N GLN A 129 -4.29 20.12 12.91
CA GLN A 129 -2.85 20.36 12.87
C GLN A 129 -2.31 20.38 11.42
N ALA A 130 -2.78 19.46 10.58
CA ALA A 130 -2.45 19.43 9.16
C ALA A 130 -2.96 20.69 8.43
N ALA A 131 -4.18 21.12 8.72
CA ALA A 131 -4.76 22.34 8.14
C ALA A 131 -4.01 23.61 8.56
N GLU A 132 -3.67 23.74 9.84
CA GLU A 132 -2.91 24.87 10.40
C GLU A 132 -1.48 24.92 9.80
N TRP A 133 -0.83 23.76 9.69
CA TRP A 133 0.47 23.66 9.02
C TRP A 133 0.39 24.08 7.55
N ALA A 134 -0.60 23.59 6.81
CA ALA A 134 -0.81 23.95 5.42
C ALA A 134 -1.03 25.46 5.25
N ARG A 135 -1.88 26.06 6.10
CA ARG A 135 -2.14 27.49 6.12
C ARG A 135 -0.85 28.29 6.34
N ALA A 136 -0.09 27.94 7.37
CA ALA A 136 1.17 28.61 7.67
C ALA A 136 2.18 28.56 6.49
N LYS A 137 2.20 27.43 5.75
CA LYS A 137 3.05 27.29 4.56
C LYS A 137 2.58 28.18 3.40
N VAL A 138 1.28 28.28 3.17
CA VAL A 138 0.72 29.16 2.12
C VAL A 138 0.88 30.65 2.48
N GLU A 139 0.70 31.01 3.75
CA GLU A 139 0.93 32.36 4.25
C GLU A 139 2.42 32.79 4.10
N ALA A 140 3.34 31.86 4.36
CA ALA A 140 4.77 32.12 4.18
C ALA A 140 5.19 32.19 2.71
N ASN A 141 4.53 31.43 1.83
CA ASN A 141 4.80 31.42 0.39
C ASN A 141 3.50 31.09 -0.37
N SER A 142 2.88 32.11 -0.96
CA SER A 142 1.62 31.96 -1.71
C SER A 142 1.74 31.06 -2.96
N ALA A 143 2.95 30.81 -3.47
CA ALA A 143 3.21 29.90 -4.57
C ALA A 143 3.46 28.43 -4.10
N ALA A 144 3.43 28.17 -2.79
CA ALA A 144 3.67 26.82 -2.25
C ALA A 144 2.60 25.83 -2.74
N ARG A 145 3.05 24.66 -3.22
CA ARG A 145 2.17 23.53 -3.53
C ARG A 145 2.23 22.53 -2.39
N ILE A 146 1.09 22.27 -1.77
CA ILE A 146 0.98 21.41 -0.60
C ILE A 146 0.13 20.19 -0.95
N GLY A 147 0.70 19.01 -0.75
CA GLY A 147 -0.02 17.75 -0.87
C GLY A 147 -0.28 17.17 0.52
N ILE A 148 -1.52 16.75 0.78
CA ILE A 148 -1.91 16.06 2.01
C ILE A 148 -2.47 14.70 1.62
N VAL A 149 -1.85 13.63 2.14
CA VAL A 149 -2.24 12.25 1.87
C VAL A 149 -2.99 11.71 3.07
N VAL A 150 -4.22 11.26 2.85
CA VAL A 150 -5.06 10.64 3.88
C VAL A 150 -5.41 9.22 3.44
N PRO A 151 -4.86 8.18 4.07
CA PRO A 151 -5.10 6.79 3.67
C PRO A 151 -6.59 6.39 3.64
N ALA A 152 -7.37 6.86 4.62
CA ALA A 152 -8.81 6.59 4.75
C ALA A 152 -9.66 7.83 4.39
N LEU A 153 -9.34 8.50 3.27
CA LEU A 153 -10.00 9.75 2.89
C LEU A 153 -11.53 9.62 2.75
N ALA A 154 -12.02 8.46 2.31
CA ALA A 154 -13.46 8.23 2.14
C ALA A 154 -14.22 8.41 3.47
N ASP A 155 -13.64 7.93 4.58
CA ASP A 155 -14.28 7.94 5.90
C ASP A 155 -14.24 9.34 6.55
N TYR A 156 -13.21 10.13 6.25
CA TYR A 156 -12.99 11.43 6.91
C TYR A 156 -13.21 12.64 6.00
N ARG A 157 -13.62 12.45 4.76
CA ARG A 157 -13.72 13.52 3.76
C ARG A 157 -14.54 14.72 4.21
N SER A 158 -15.71 14.48 4.77
CA SER A 158 -16.61 15.57 5.22
C SER A 158 -16.01 16.38 6.37
N GLU A 159 -15.36 15.71 7.32
CA GLU A 159 -14.70 16.36 8.45
C GLU A 159 -13.46 17.15 7.98
N ILE A 160 -12.66 16.57 7.11
CA ILE A 160 -11.47 17.24 6.52
C ILE A 160 -11.90 18.52 5.83
N VAL A 161 -12.87 18.45 4.92
CA VAL A 161 -13.36 19.64 4.19
C VAL A 161 -13.84 20.71 5.16
N ARG A 162 -14.60 20.34 6.17
CA ARG A 162 -15.12 21.27 7.19
C ARG A 162 -14.00 21.94 7.99
N VAL A 163 -13.02 21.16 8.45
CA VAL A 163 -11.89 21.68 9.25
C VAL A 163 -10.98 22.55 8.41
N PHE A 164 -10.65 22.10 7.19
CA PHE A 164 -9.82 22.88 6.27
C PHE A 164 -10.47 24.19 5.88
N ASN A 165 -11.76 24.21 5.55
CA ASN A 165 -12.48 25.45 5.26
C ASN A 165 -12.48 26.41 6.46
N ALA A 166 -12.68 25.90 7.67
CA ALA A 166 -12.67 26.75 8.88
C ALA A 166 -11.28 27.32 9.18
N VAL A 167 -10.20 26.57 8.88
CA VAL A 167 -8.84 27.01 9.11
C VAL A 167 -8.33 27.92 7.99
N MET A 168 -8.58 27.55 6.73
CA MET A 168 -8.07 28.32 5.57
C MET A 168 -8.83 29.62 5.34
N TYR A 169 -10.12 29.66 5.69
CA TYR A 169 -11.02 30.81 5.45
C TYR A 169 -11.78 31.20 6.72
N PRO A 170 -11.09 31.66 7.78
CA PRO A 170 -11.73 31.95 9.07
C PRO A 170 -12.77 33.09 9.01
N ASP A 171 -12.62 34.00 8.06
CA ASP A 171 -13.47 35.20 7.94
C ASP A 171 -14.66 35.04 6.98
N ILE A 172 -14.73 33.93 6.25
CA ILE A 172 -15.88 33.62 5.42
C ILE A 172 -17.01 33.13 6.32
N ARG A 173 -17.80 34.03 6.89
CA ARG A 173 -19.14 33.72 7.37
C ARG A 173 -19.95 33.26 6.16
N LEU A 174 -20.29 31.97 6.11
CA LEU A 174 -21.24 31.46 5.13
C LEU A 174 -22.59 32.15 5.42
N THR A 175 -22.82 33.27 4.79
CA THR A 175 -24.13 33.89 4.67
C THR A 175 -24.93 33.00 3.72
N PHE A 176 -25.67 32.05 4.29
CA PHE A 176 -26.67 31.32 3.51
C PHE A 176 -27.70 32.35 3.03
N PRO A 177 -27.96 32.46 1.70
CA PRO A 177 -29.08 33.26 1.23
C PRO A 177 -30.36 32.60 1.75
N GLY A 178 -30.98 33.20 2.76
CA GLY A 178 -32.17 32.65 3.40
C GLY A 178 -32.14 32.64 4.95
N ALA A 179 -31.05 33.02 5.60
CA ALA A 179 -31.07 33.24 7.05
C ALA A 179 -31.95 34.42 7.38
N VAL A 180 -33.19 34.14 7.86
CA VAL A 180 -34.13 35.11 8.42
C VAL A 180 -33.42 35.88 9.53
N ARG A 181 -33.25 37.18 9.38
CA ARG A 181 -32.79 38.05 10.47
C ARG A 181 -33.80 37.95 11.63
N PRO A 182 -33.38 37.66 12.88
CA PRO A 182 -34.26 37.81 13.98
C PRO A 182 -34.67 39.30 14.05
N ILE A 183 -35.98 39.55 14.02
CA ILE A 183 -36.56 40.88 14.26
C ILE A 183 -36.20 41.21 15.72
N ALA A 184 -35.41 42.26 15.89
CA ALA A 184 -35.12 42.80 17.21
C ALA A 184 -36.40 43.33 17.84
N PRO A 185 -36.58 43.22 19.21
CA PRO A 185 -37.75 43.66 19.91
C PRO A 185 -37.95 45.18 19.87
#